data_e1ac51f6fce64c0e7c7df9e201cc57b7
#
_entry.id   e1ac51f6fce64c0e7c7df9e201cc57b7
#
_cell.length_a   1.000
_cell.length_b   1.000
_cell.length_c   1.000
_cell.angle_alpha   90.00
_cell.angle_beta   90.00
_cell.angle_gamma   90.00
#
_symmetry.space_group_name_H-M   'P 1'
#
loop_
_entity.id
_entity.type
_entity.pdbx_description
1 polymer ?
#
loop_
_entity_poly.entity_id
_entity_poly.type
_entity_poly.pdbx_seq_one_letter_code
_entity_poly.pdbx_strand_id
1 'polypeptide(L)'
;MSEDRLELLLELAKDDDPQARAMAVMGLAKISDPRGFAPTLVTLFDPVDEVRMAAATALGVFGDDRAFEALVQGISDPSARVQENCIWALGQIPTPRSFDKLIELVSNGGLPASGLEDAPEGAEATYSVANRATAATALGERASIAGSDLATSDECIERARIALLNAIDEYGGGDDELAALVSASVWTLGHLPADKQTTGVVLDLLEDEHEWVVRYSIEALAHFGDLAAIEPLEELAESEDEAIRELASQALEMLH
;
A
#
# COMPACT_ATOMS: atom_id res chain seq x y z
N MET A 1 -27.78 -4.37 -17.56
CA MET A 1 -26.92 -3.42 -18.29
C MET A 1 -26.89 -3.88 -19.72
N SER A 2 -26.96 -2.96 -20.68
CA SER A 2 -27.07 -3.35 -22.09
C SER A 2 -25.71 -3.89 -22.60
N GLU A 3 -25.76 -4.98 -23.34
CA GLU A 3 -24.65 -5.56 -24.11
C GLU A 3 -23.95 -4.47 -24.94
N ASP A 4 -24.74 -3.58 -25.55
CA ASP A 4 -24.27 -2.44 -26.36
C ASP A 4 -23.24 -1.55 -25.61
N ARG A 5 -23.37 -1.39 -24.28
CA ARG A 5 -22.43 -0.58 -23.49
C ARG A 5 -21.07 -1.28 -23.34
N LEU A 6 -21.07 -2.58 -23.12
CA LEU A 6 -19.84 -3.36 -23.00
C LEU A 6 -19.10 -3.39 -24.36
N GLU A 7 -19.83 -3.64 -25.45
CA GLU A 7 -19.25 -3.64 -26.79
C GLU A 7 -18.63 -2.29 -27.12
N LEU A 8 -19.31 -1.19 -26.83
CA LEU A 8 -18.77 0.16 -27.02
C LEU A 8 -17.46 0.38 -26.23
N LEU A 9 -17.42 -0.04 -24.96
CA LEU A 9 -16.19 0.11 -24.16
C LEU A 9 -15.05 -0.77 -24.68
N LEU A 10 -15.35 -1.97 -25.19
CA LEU A 10 -14.34 -2.85 -25.80
C LEU A 10 -13.77 -2.25 -27.10
N GLU A 11 -14.57 -1.48 -27.85
CA GLU A 11 -14.10 -0.72 -29.00
C GLU A 11 -13.28 0.50 -28.58
N LEU A 12 -13.79 1.30 -27.64
CA LEU A 12 -13.09 2.50 -27.13
C LEU A 12 -11.76 2.18 -26.46
N ALA A 13 -11.58 0.99 -25.91
CA ALA A 13 -10.29 0.55 -25.36
C ALA A 13 -9.17 0.42 -26.43
N LYS A 14 -9.53 0.55 -27.71
CA LYS A 14 -8.61 0.50 -28.88
C LYS A 14 -8.61 1.80 -29.68
N ASP A 15 -9.28 2.84 -29.18
CA ASP A 15 -9.41 4.13 -29.84
C ASP A 15 -8.03 4.80 -30.03
N ASP A 16 -7.91 5.60 -31.07
CA ASP A 16 -6.70 6.41 -31.29
C ASP A 16 -6.49 7.46 -30.19
N ASP A 17 -7.57 7.97 -29.61
CA ASP A 17 -7.55 8.93 -28.48
C ASP A 17 -7.17 8.23 -27.17
N PRO A 18 -6.02 8.59 -26.54
CA PRO A 18 -5.62 8.04 -25.24
C PRO A 18 -6.67 8.23 -24.15
N GLN A 19 -7.37 9.36 -24.16
CA GLN A 19 -8.43 9.62 -23.16
C GLN A 19 -9.59 8.63 -23.30
N ALA A 20 -10.00 8.31 -24.54
CA ALA A 20 -11.02 7.32 -24.80
C ALA A 20 -10.58 5.93 -24.29
N ARG A 21 -9.33 5.52 -24.55
CA ARG A 21 -8.79 4.25 -24.05
C ARG A 21 -8.78 4.18 -22.51
N ALA A 22 -8.28 5.23 -21.83
CA ALA A 22 -8.24 5.29 -20.37
C ALA A 22 -9.65 5.21 -19.76
N MET A 23 -10.60 5.98 -20.28
CA MET A 23 -11.98 5.95 -19.83
C MET A 23 -12.66 4.60 -20.08
N ALA A 24 -12.33 3.96 -21.21
CA ALA A 24 -12.87 2.66 -21.56
C ALA A 24 -12.46 1.57 -20.56
N VAL A 25 -11.17 1.45 -20.23
CA VAL A 25 -10.71 0.42 -19.26
C VAL A 25 -11.26 0.64 -17.87
N MET A 26 -11.40 1.89 -17.42
CA MET A 26 -12.08 2.20 -16.17
C MET A 26 -13.57 1.85 -16.20
N GLY A 27 -14.20 2.07 -17.34
CA GLY A 27 -15.60 1.66 -17.58
C GLY A 27 -15.77 0.14 -17.57
N LEU A 28 -14.85 -0.60 -18.17
CA LEU A 28 -14.82 -2.07 -18.18
C LEU A 28 -14.67 -2.63 -16.77
N ALA A 29 -13.74 -2.08 -15.98
CA ALA A 29 -13.56 -2.47 -14.58
C ALA A 29 -14.82 -2.23 -13.74
N LYS A 30 -15.48 -1.07 -13.92
CA LYS A 30 -16.73 -0.75 -13.22
C LYS A 30 -17.89 -1.69 -13.57
N ILE A 31 -17.90 -2.21 -14.80
CA ILE A 31 -18.91 -3.21 -15.22
C ILE A 31 -18.59 -4.57 -14.61
N SER A 32 -17.30 -4.86 -14.34
CA SER A 32 -16.81 -6.14 -13.83
C SER A 32 -17.19 -7.35 -14.72
N ASP A 33 -17.32 -7.12 -16.05
CA ASP A 33 -17.53 -8.23 -16.98
C ASP A 33 -16.19 -8.89 -17.31
N PRO A 34 -16.07 -10.23 -17.21
CA PRO A 34 -14.82 -10.95 -17.49
C PRO A 34 -14.20 -10.67 -18.87
N ARG A 35 -15.02 -10.28 -19.87
CA ARG A 35 -14.56 -9.93 -21.21
C ARG A 35 -13.74 -8.64 -21.23
N GLY A 36 -13.91 -7.76 -20.25
CA GLY A 36 -13.15 -6.52 -20.09
C GLY A 36 -11.73 -6.75 -19.56
N PHE A 37 -11.46 -7.88 -18.92
CA PHE A 37 -10.17 -8.13 -18.28
C PHE A 37 -9.00 -8.17 -19.29
N ALA A 38 -9.08 -8.98 -20.34
CA ALA A 38 -7.98 -9.14 -21.30
C ALA A 38 -7.65 -7.84 -22.06
N PRO A 39 -8.61 -7.04 -22.57
CA PRO A 39 -8.32 -5.71 -23.11
C PRO A 39 -7.64 -4.79 -22.10
N THR A 40 -8.09 -4.75 -20.85
CA THR A 40 -7.47 -3.94 -19.78
C THR A 40 -6.03 -4.37 -19.51
N LEU A 41 -5.76 -5.68 -19.51
CA LEU A 41 -4.40 -6.21 -19.33
C LEU A 41 -3.45 -5.76 -20.45
N VAL A 42 -3.92 -5.76 -21.70
CA VAL A 42 -3.13 -5.26 -22.85
C VAL A 42 -2.86 -3.77 -22.72
N THR A 43 -3.83 -3.00 -22.24
CA THR A 43 -3.73 -1.54 -22.07
C THR A 43 -2.72 -1.14 -20.99
N LEU A 44 -2.32 -2.03 -20.10
CA LEU A 44 -1.23 -1.78 -19.16
C LEU A 44 0.12 -1.50 -19.83
N PHE A 45 0.26 -1.85 -21.11
CA PHE A 45 1.46 -1.61 -21.92
C PHE A 45 1.27 -0.52 -22.99
N ASP A 46 0.31 0.38 -22.78
CA ASP A 46 0.02 1.51 -23.67
C ASP A 46 1.22 2.48 -23.75
N PRO A 47 1.48 3.09 -24.91
CA PRO A 47 2.54 4.08 -25.04
C PRO A 47 2.36 5.32 -24.15
N VAL A 48 1.11 5.64 -23.75
CA VAL A 48 0.77 6.82 -22.92
C VAL A 48 0.64 6.39 -21.46
N ASP A 49 1.34 7.06 -20.58
CA ASP A 49 1.41 6.70 -19.14
C ASP A 49 0.07 6.89 -18.42
N GLU A 50 -0.75 7.90 -18.76
CA GLU A 50 -2.09 8.06 -18.20
C GLU A 50 -2.99 6.87 -18.54
N VAL A 51 -2.81 6.26 -19.70
CA VAL A 51 -3.57 5.06 -20.10
C VAL A 51 -3.09 3.84 -19.34
N ARG A 52 -1.77 3.67 -19.16
CA ARG A 52 -1.20 2.59 -18.33
C ARG A 52 -1.63 2.71 -16.87
N MET A 53 -1.62 3.93 -16.32
CA MET A 53 -2.10 4.22 -14.96
C MET A 53 -3.57 3.82 -14.80
N ALA A 54 -4.45 4.20 -15.74
CA ALA A 54 -5.86 3.81 -15.72
C ALA A 54 -6.04 2.29 -15.82
N ALA A 55 -5.21 1.62 -16.64
CA ALA A 55 -5.24 0.17 -16.76
C ALA A 55 -4.80 -0.54 -15.47
N ALA A 56 -3.73 -0.07 -14.81
CA ALA A 56 -3.30 -0.60 -13.51
C ALA A 56 -4.41 -0.49 -12.46
N THR A 57 -5.02 0.69 -12.34
CA THR A 57 -6.17 0.92 -11.45
C THR A 57 -7.34 -0.02 -11.78
N ALA A 58 -7.68 -0.15 -13.06
CA ALA A 58 -8.76 -1.02 -13.51
C ALA A 58 -8.49 -2.50 -13.20
N LEU A 59 -7.24 -2.97 -13.35
CA LEU A 59 -6.84 -4.33 -12.99
C LEU A 59 -6.96 -4.58 -11.48
N GLY A 60 -6.62 -3.59 -10.65
CA GLY A 60 -6.86 -3.65 -9.21
C GLY A 60 -8.36 -3.79 -8.87
N VAL A 61 -9.23 -3.04 -9.55
CA VAL A 61 -10.68 -3.16 -9.37
C VAL A 61 -11.21 -4.54 -9.80
N PHE A 62 -10.63 -5.16 -10.84
CA PHE A 62 -10.96 -6.55 -11.17
C PHE A 62 -10.52 -7.53 -10.08
N GLY A 63 -9.43 -7.26 -9.37
CA GLY A 63 -8.90 -8.11 -8.31
C GLY A 63 -8.53 -9.53 -8.75
N ASP A 64 -8.25 -9.73 -10.04
CA ASP A 64 -8.03 -11.04 -10.65
C ASP A 64 -6.53 -11.36 -10.66
N ASP A 65 -6.19 -12.53 -10.08
CA ASP A 65 -4.81 -13.01 -9.95
C ASP A 65 -4.05 -13.15 -11.28
N ARG A 66 -4.75 -13.26 -12.40
CA ARG A 66 -4.14 -13.27 -13.74
C ARG A 66 -3.40 -11.97 -14.08
N ALA A 67 -3.67 -10.87 -13.38
CA ALA A 67 -2.97 -9.60 -13.55
C ALA A 67 -1.61 -9.56 -12.84
N PHE A 68 -1.33 -10.47 -11.92
CA PHE A 68 -0.17 -10.41 -11.03
C PHE A 68 1.15 -10.16 -11.76
N GLU A 69 1.50 -10.99 -12.72
CA GLU A 69 2.79 -10.89 -13.43
C GLU A 69 2.93 -9.57 -14.19
N ALA A 70 1.86 -9.09 -14.82
CA ALA A 70 1.86 -7.84 -15.56
C ALA A 70 1.97 -6.63 -14.59
N LEU A 71 1.31 -6.68 -13.44
CA LEU A 71 1.42 -5.64 -12.41
C LEU A 71 2.82 -5.62 -11.80
N VAL A 72 3.42 -6.78 -11.55
CA VAL A 72 4.83 -6.87 -11.08
C VAL A 72 5.78 -6.25 -12.10
N GLN A 73 5.58 -6.48 -13.40
CA GLN A 73 6.36 -5.80 -14.43
C GLN A 73 6.12 -4.28 -14.41
N GLY A 74 4.89 -3.83 -14.18
CA GLY A 74 4.52 -2.42 -14.10
C GLY A 74 5.15 -1.65 -12.92
N ILE A 75 5.65 -2.35 -11.89
CA ILE A 75 6.42 -1.71 -10.80
C ILE A 75 7.75 -1.11 -11.32
N SER A 76 8.24 -1.56 -12.47
CA SER A 76 9.43 -1.01 -13.13
C SER A 76 9.09 -0.03 -14.26
N ASP A 77 7.87 0.49 -14.32
CA ASP A 77 7.45 1.48 -15.33
C ASP A 77 8.27 2.77 -15.20
N PRO A 78 8.60 3.45 -16.31
CA PRO A 78 9.29 4.74 -16.26
C PRO A 78 8.48 5.85 -15.57
N SER A 79 7.17 5.71 -15.44
CA SER A 79 6.30 6.66 -14.72
C SER A 79 6.07 6.18 -13.27
N ALA A 80 6.51 6.98 -12.29
CA ALA A 80 6.30 6.69 -10.87
C ALA A 80 4.80 6.48 -10.53
N ARG A 81 3.91 7.25 -11.17
CA ARG A 81 2.46 7.08 -10.99
C ARG A 81 1.95 5.73 -11.45
N VAL A 82 2.50 5.17 -12.52
CA VAL A 82 2.15 3.82 -13.00
C VAL A 82 2.66 2.79 -12.00
N GLN A 83 3.90 2.95 -11.50
CA GLN A 83 4.47 2.08 -10.47
C GLN A 83 3.58 2.03 -9.23
N GLU A 84 3.21 3.19 -8.67
CA GLU A 84 2.33 3.31 -7.49
C GLU A 84 0.98 2.63 -7.72
N ASN A 85 0.35 2.86 -8.90
CA ASN A 85 -0.93 2.22 -9.22
C ASN A 85 -0.82 0.69 -9.39
N CYS A 86 0.31 0.19 -9.90
CA CYS A 86 0.56 -1.25 -9.98
C CYS A 86 0.74 -1.88 -8.59
N ILE A 87 1.45 -1.20 -7.68
CA ILE A 87 1.61 -1.63 -6.29
C ILE A 87 0.27 -1.64 -5.56
N TRP A 88 -0.51 -0.55 -5.68
CA TRP A 88 -1.87 -0.50 -5.14
C TRP A 88 -2.74 -1.64 -5.70
N ALA A 89 -2.70 -1.86 -7.02
CA ALA A 89 -3.48 -2.91 -7.66
C ALA A 89 -3.11 -4.32 -7.18
N LEU A 90 -1.83 -4.57 -6.87
CA LEU A 90 -1.40 -5.83 -6.23
C LEU A 90 -2.05 -6.01 -4.86
N GLY A 91 -2.21 -4.94 -4.09
CA GLY A 91 -2.93 -4.96 -2.80
C GLY A 91 -4.40 -5.34 -2.94
N GLN A 92 -5.03 -5.07 -4.08
CA GLN A 92 -6.42 -5.43 -4.35
C GLN A 92 -6.60 -6.91 -4.77
N ILE A 93 -5.52 -7.59 -5.16
CA ILE A 93 -5.59 -9.02 -5.56
C ILE A 93 -5.49 -9.91 -4.32
N PRO A 94 -6.53 -10.71 -3.99
CA PRO A 94 -6.61 -11.47 -2.75
C PRO A 94 -5.84 -12.80 -2.81
N THR A 95 -4.54 -12.75 -3.05
CA THR A 95 -3.71 -13.97 -3.12
C THR A 95 -2.46 -13.87 -2.25
N PRO A 96 -1.95 -15.01 -1.73
CA PRO A 96 -0.72 -15.01 -0.94
C PRO A 96 0.47 -14.40 -1.67
N ARG A 97 0.62 -14.66 -2.97
CA ARG A 97 1.75 -14.14 -3.74
C ARG A 97 1.73 -12.62 -3.90
N SER A 98 0.55 -12.00 -3.96
CA SER A 98 0.42 -10.54 -3.97
C SER A 98 0.84 -9.96 -2.63
N PHE A 99 0.44 -10.59 -1.53
CA PHE A 99 0.82 -10.21 -0.19
C PHE A 99 2.34 -10.35 0.02
N ASP A 100 2.91 -11.48 -0.38
CA ASP A 100 4.36 -11.73 -0.34
C ASP A 100 5.15 -10.67 -1.13
N LYS A 101 4.63 -10.27 -2.30
CA LYS A 101 5.28 -9.22 -3.12
C LYS A 101 5.24 -7.85 -2.45
N LEU A 102 4.15 -7.50 -1.79
CA LEU A 102 4.07 -6.26 -1.02
C LEU A 102 5.04 -6.27 0.18
N ILE A 103 5.15 -7.38 0.90
CA ILE A 103 6.14 -7.55 1.99
C ILE A 103 7.57 -7.37 1.44
N GLU A 104 7.87 -7.98 0.31
CA GLU A 104 9.17 -7.83 -0.36
C GLU A 104 9.45 -6.36 -0.68
N LEU A 105 8.50 -5.64 -1.25
CA LEU A 105 8.64 -4.22 -1.58
C LEU A 105 8.92 -3.35 -0.35
N VAL A 106 8.27 -3.60 0.77
CA VAL A 106 8.53 -2.89 2.02
C VAL A 106 9.94 -3.21 2.54
N SER A 107 10.32 -4.50 2.54
CA SER A 107 11.57 -4.99 3.17
C SER A 107 12.83 -4.57 2.43
N ASN A 108 12.82 -4.56 1.10
CA ASN A 108 14.07 -4.61 0.33
C ASN A 108 14.54 -3.27 -0.21
N GLY A 109 13.83 -2.16 0.09
CA GLY A 109 14.25 -0.86 -0.42
C GLY A 109 14.48 -0.82 -1.93
N GLY A 110 14.04 -1.88 -2.67
CA GLY A 110 14.09 -1.88 -4.10
C GLY A 110 14.91 -2.95 -4.81
N LEU A 111 15.28 -4.02 -4.17
CA LEU A 111 15.86 -5.16 -4.91
C LEU A 111 14.80 -6.23 -5.16
N PRO A 112 14.39 -6.49 -6.42
CA PRO A 112 13.66 -7.70 -6.73
C PRO A 112 14.57 -8.90 -6.45
N ALA A 113 14.16 -9.78 -5.54
CA ALA A 113 14.94 -10.97 -5.15
C ALA A 113 15.04 -12.02 -6.28
N SER A 114 14.41 -11.81 -7.43
CA SER A 114 14.42 -12.74 -8.56
C SER A 114 14.47 -12.01 -9.88
N GLY A 115 15.62 -12.00 -10.54
CA GLY A 115 15.75 -11.56 -11.92
C GLY A 115 16.95 -10.68 -12.27
N LEU A 116 17.91 -10.48 -11.36
CA LEU A 116 19.10 -9.67 -11.61
C LEU A 116 20.33 -10.51 -12.04
N GLU A 117 20.15 -11.72 -12.56
CA GLU A 117 21.29 -12.45 -13.14
C GLU A 117 21.92 -11.74 -14.35
N ASP A 118 21.19 -10.79 -14.98
CA ASP A 118 21.62 -10.01 -16.14
C ASP A 118 21.62 -8.48 -15.94
N ALA A 119 21.46 -7.96 -14.70
CA ALA A 119 21.54 -6.51 -14.48
C ALA A 119 23.01 -6.04 -14.57
N PRO A 120 23.30 -4.90 -15.26
CA PRO A 120 24.63 -4.35 -15.31
C PRO A 120 25.11 -4.01 -13.89
N GLU A 121 26.40 -4.26 -13.58
CA GLU A 121 27.03 -3.90 -12.31
C GLU A 121 26.76 -2.41 -11.99
N GLY A 122 26.02 -2.15 -10.90
CA GLY A 122 25.67 -0.80 -10.46
C GLY A 122 24.21 -0.37 -10.72
N ALA A 123 23.37 -1.20 -11.29
CA ALA A 123 21.93 -0.97 -11.32
C ALA A 123 21.32 -1.38 -9.98
N GLU A 124 21.39 -0.49 -9.00
CA GLU A 124 20.50 -0.55 -7.83
C GLU A 124 19.11 -0.16 -8.33
N ALA A 125 18.25 -1.14 -8.56
CA ALA A 125 16.83 -0.91 -8.75
C ALA A 125 16.23 -0.57 -7.37
N THR A 126 16.53 0.62 -6.89
CA THR A 126 15.92 1.18 -5.69
C THR A 126 14.49 1.57 -6.05
N TYR A 127 13.52 0.81 -5.56
CA TYR A 127 12.16 1.34 -5.49
C TYR A 127 12.21 2.59 -4.62
N SER A 128 11.57 3.66 -5.07
CA SER A 128 11.53 4.89 -4.30
C SER A 128 10.90 4.63 -2.94
N VAL A 129 11.26 5.45 -1.95
CA VAL A 129 10.60 5.41 -0.64
C VAL A 129 9.08 5.52 -0.79
N ALA A 130 8.60 6.30 -1.77
CA ALA A 130 7.18 6.40 -2.10
C ALA A 130 6.56 5.05 -2.51
N ASN A 131 7.26 4.23 -3.31
CA ASN A 131 6.78 2.90 -3.68
C ASN A 131 6.72 1.96 -2.47
N ARG A 132 7.69 2.03 -1.56
CA ARG A 132 7.71 1.28 -0.30
C ARG A 132 6.55 1.70 0.60
N ALA A 133 6.30 3.01 0.72
CA ALA A 133 5.17 3.55 1.48
C ALA A 133 3.83 3.10 0.90
N THR A 134 3.70 3.13 -0.44
CA THR A 134 2.50 2.61 -1.13
C THR A 134 2.30 1.12 -0.85
N ALA A 135 3.37 0.32 -0.85
CA ALA A 135 3.30 -1.11 -0.53
C ALA A 135 2.90 -1.35 0.93
N ALA A 136 3.45 -0.56 1.87
CA ALA A 136 3.05 -0.62 3.28
C ALA A 136 1.56 -0.31 3.45
N THR A 137 1.07 0.78 2.83
CA THR A 137 -0.36 1.14 2.86
C THR A 137 -1.23 0.04 2.26
N ALA A 138 -0.85 -0.53 1.11
CA ALA A 138 -1.59 -1.61 0.46
C ALA A 138 -1.67 -2.88 1.34
N LEU A 139 -0.62 -3.17 2.10
CA LEU A 139 -0.63 -4.24 3.12
C LEU A 139 -1.65 -3.95 4.22
N GLY A 140 -1.70 -2.72 4.73
CA GLY A 140 -2.62 -2.31 5.78
C GLY A 140 -4.08 -2.32 5.33
N GLU A 141 -4.38 -1.79 4.14
CA GLU A 141 -5.71 -1.86 3.54
C GLU A 141 -6.17 -3.33 3.44
N ARG A 142 -5.26 -4.21 3.07
CA ARG A 142 -5.54 -5.63 2.96
C ARG A 142 -5.77 -6.28 4.32
N ALA A 143 -4.99 -5.92 5.34
CA ALA A 143 -5.15 -6.41 6.71
C ALA A 143 -6.48 -5.93 7.32
N SER A 144 -6.89 -4.69 7.04
CA SER A 144 -8.13 -4.10 7.57
C SER A 144 -9.40 -4.75 7.03
N ILE A 145 -9.35 -5.37 5.84
CA ILE A 145 -10.46 -6.16 5.27
C ILE A 145 -10.53 -7.53 5.98
N ALA A 146 -10.55 -7.51 7.31
CA ALA A 146 -10.50 -8.67 8.18
C ALA A 146 -11.63 -9.67 7.87
N GLY A 147 -11.26 -10.91 7.67
CA GLY A 147 -12.12 -12.04 7.32
C GLY A 147 -11.78 -12.66 5.97
N SER A 148 -10.81 -12.13 5.24
CA SER A 148 -10.27 -12.81 4.06
C SER A 148 -9.33 -13.94 4.53
N ASP A 149 -9.75 -15.18 4.37
CA ASP A 149 -9.05 -16.43 4.77
C ASP A 149 -7.60 -16.58 4.23
N LEU A 150 -7.10 -15.63 3.43
CA LEU A 150 -5.89 -15.77 2.63
C LEU A 150 -4.69 -14.91 3.08
N ALA A 151 -4.92 -13.84 3.83
CA ALA A 151 -3.82 -12.98 4.33
C ALA A 151 -3.48 -13.24 5.81
N THR A 152 -4.15 -14.19 6.45
CA THR A 152 -4.20 -14.35 7.90
C THR A 152 -3.51 -15.61 8.44
N SER A 153 -2.55 -16.19 7.72
CA SER A 153 -1.65 -17.10 8.42
C SER A 153 -0.78 -16.28 9.37
N ASP A 154 -0.64 -16.73 10.61
CA ASP A 154 0.24 -16.12 11.61
C ASP A 154 1.64 -15.84 11.04
N GLU A 155 2.13 -16.71 10.15
CA GLU A 155 3.41 -16.55 9.46
C GLU A 155 3.45 -15.35 8.51
N CYS A 156 2.40 -15.12 7.72
CA CYS A 156 2.33 -13.95 6.82
C CYS A 156 2.24 -12.65 7.61
N ILE A 157 1.45 -12.63 8.68
CA ILE A 157 1.32 -11.47 9.58
C ILE A 157 2.67 -11.16 10.21
N GLU A 158 3.39 -12.17 10.70
CA GLU A 158 4.70 -11.99 11.32
C GLU A 158 5.74 -11.46 10.33
N ARG A 159 5.75 -11.97 9.12
CA ARG A 159 6.64 -11.48 8.05
C ARG A 159 6.34 -10.02 7.69
N ALA A 160 5.06 -9.66 7.59
CA ALA A 160 4.65 -8.27 7.36
C ALA A 160 5.09 -7.37 8.51
N ARG A 161 4.87 -7.78 9.76
CA ARG A 161 5.30 -7.04 10.96
C ARG A 161 6.81 -6.79 10.96
N ILE A 162 7.62 -7.83 10.72
CA ILE A 162 9.08 -7.71 10.67
C ILE A 162 9.50 -6.72 9.57
N ALA A 163 8.89 -6.79 8.39
CA ALA A 163 9.20 -5.88 7.29
C ALA A 163 8.91 -4.42 7.64
N LEU A 164 7.76 -4.17 8.28
CA LEU A 164 7.34 -2.83 8.69
C LEU A 164 8.22 -2.28 9.82
N LEU A 165 8.57 -3.10 10.81
CA LEU A 165 9.48 -2.72 11.90
C LEU A 165 10.89 -2.40 11.38
N ASN A 166 11.40 -3.17 10.41
CA ASN A 166 12.68 -2.89 9.78
C ASN A 166 12.65 -1.58 8.99
N ALA A 167 11.52 -1.28 8.31
CA ALA A 167 11.35 -0.02 7.60
C ALA A 167 11.33 1.19 8.56
N ILE A 168 10.80 1.00 9.77
CA ILE A 168 10.84 2.02 10.83
C ILE A 168 12.26 2.15 11.39
N ASP A 169 12.99 1.05 11.60
CA ASP A 169 14.36 1.06 12.13
C ASP A 169 15.37 1.73 11.16
N GLU A 170 15.10 1.68 9.84
CA GLU A 170 15.87 2.43 8.84
C GLU A 170 15.73 3.95 9.00
N TYR A 171 14.72 4.41 9.70
CA TYR A 171 14.42 5.81 9.94
C TYR A 171 15.26 6.32 11.10
N GLY A 172 16.29 7.11 10.79
CA GLY A 172 17.16 7.72 11.81
C GLY A 172 16.67 9.04 12.40
N GLY A 173 15.41 9.46 12.08
CA GLY A 173 14.84 10.77 12.40
C GLY A 173 15.28 11.87 11.41
N GLY A 174 14.37 12.78 11.05
CA GLY A 174 14.69 14.01 10.31
C GLY A 174 14.73 13.90 8.79
N ASP A 175 14.33 12.81 8.19
CA ASP A 175 14.19 12.66 6.73
C ASP A 175 12.71 12.64 6.33
N ASP A 176 12.23 13.75 5.73
CA ASP A 176 10.83 13.92 5.29
C ASP A 176 10.37 12.79 4.35
N GLU A 177 11.26 12.28 3.50
CA GLU A 177 10.92 11.22 2.55
C GLU A 177 10.71 9.90 3.30
N LEU A 178 11.57 9.57 4.25
CA LEU A 178 11.41 8.38 5.10
C LEU A 178 10.23 8.48 6.07
N ALA A 179 9.88 9.68 6.54
CA ALA A 179 8.72 9.90 7.40
C ALA A 179 7.41 9.39 6.78
N ALA A 180 7.26 9.49 5.46
CA ALA A 180 6.10 8.94 4.74
C ALA A 180 6.05 7.41 4.83
N LEU A 181 7.21 6.72 4.70
CA LEU A 181 7.29 5.27 4.83
C LEU A 181 7.01 4.83 6.27
N VAL A 182 7.55 5.54 7.26
CA VAL A 182 7.30 5.27 8.68
C VAL A 182 5.83 5.42 9.00
N SER A 183 5.21 6.53 8.60
CA SER A 183 3.78 6.78 8.80
C SER A 183 2.91 5.67 8.21
N ALA A 184 3.19 5.25 6.97
CA ALA A 184 2.50 4.14 6.32
C ALA A 184 2.71 2.81 7.06
N SER A 185 3.94 2.57 7.55
CA SER A 185 4.29 1.36 8.29
C SER A 185 3.58 1.30 9.64
N VAL A 186 3.56 2.40 10.38
CA VAL A 186 2.87 2.52 11.68
C VAL A 186 1.37 2.36 11.50
N TRP A 187 0.78 3.03 10.51
CA TRP A 187 -0.64 2.87 10.19
C TRP A 187 -0.99 1.39 9.90
N THR A 188 -0.15 0.72 9.12
CA THR A 188 -0.34 -0.70 8.80
C THR A 188 -0.21 -1.59 10.02
N LEU A 189 0.79 -1.33 10.89
CA LEU A 189 0.94 -2.04 12.16
C LEU A 189 -0.30 -1.90 13.03
N GLY A 190 -0.96 -0.74 13.04
CA GLY A 190 -2.23 -0.52 13.74
C GLY A 190 -3.37 -1.45 13.30
N HIS A 191 -3.28 -2.04 12.10
CA HIS A 191 -4.25 -3.01 11.58
C HIS A 191 -3.82 -4.47 11.75
N LEU A 192 -2.64 -4.72 12.32
CA LEU A 192 -2.13 -6.06 12.62
C LEU A 192 -2.23 -6.34 14.14
N PRO A 193 -2.33 -7.60 14.55
CA PRO A 193 -2.24 -7.96 15.96
C PRO A 193 -0.90 -7.46 16.56
N ALA A 194 -0.97 -6.66 17.61
CA ALA A 194 0.21 -6.12 18.26
C ALA A 194 0.86 -7.12 19.21
N ASP A 195 2.17 -6.96 19.39
CA ASP A 195 2.93 -7.56 20.47
C ASP A 195 3.71 -6.47 21.24
N LYS A 196 4.34 -6.86 22.34
CA LYS A 196 5.08 -5.90 23.18
C LYS A 196 6.21 -5.19 22.45
N GLN A 197 6.86 -5.83 21.48
CA GLN A 197 7.94 -5.22 20.70
C GLN A 197 7.37 -4.14 19.80
N THR A 198 6.30 -4.45 19.08
CA THR A 198 5.59 -3.50 18.21
C THR A 198 5.09 -2.30 19.01
N THR A 199 4.44 -2.55 20.16
CA THR A 199 3.97 -1.46 21.04
C THR A 199 5.14 -0.58 21.48
N GLY A 200 6.28 -1.16 21.88
CA GLY A 200 7.46 -0.39 22.30
C GLY A 200 8.00 0.52 21.21
N VAL A 201 8.16 -0.01 19.99
CA VAL A 201 8.63 0.79 18.83
C VAL A 201 7.68 1.95 18.52
N VAL A 202 6.35 1.70 18.56
CA VAL A 202 5.37 2.75 18.26
C VAL A 202 5.28 3.79 19.39
N LEU A 203 5.53 3.40 20.65
CA LEU A 203 5.63 4.35 21.75
C LEU A 203 6.81 5.32 21.58
N ASP A 204 7.97 4.82 21.13
CA ASP A 204 9.15 5.67 20.88
C ASP A 204 8.88 6.73 19.80
N LEU A 205 7.98 6.46 18.84
CA LEU A 205 7.59 7.39 17.78
C LEU A 205 6.61 8.50 18.22
N LEU A 206 6.11 8.48 19.44
CA LEU A 206 5.28 9.57 19.95
C LEU A 206 6.08 10.88 20.19
N GLU A 207 7.41 10.78 20.24
CA GLU A 207 8.34 11.91 20.38
C GLU A 207 8.95 12.35 19.04
N ASP A 208 8.46 11.82 17.90
CA ASP A 208 8.99 12.14 16.58
C ASP A 208 8.74 13.61 16.19
N GLU A 209 9.67 14.18 15.43
CA GLU A 209 9.56 15.57 14.96
C GLU A 209 8.50 15.77 13.87
N HIS A 210 8.09 14.70 13.19
CA HIS A 210 7.06 14.73 12.15
C HIS A 210 5.67 14.48 12.75
N GLU A 211 4.83 15.49 12.72
CA GLU A 211 3.45 15.43 13.23
C GLU A 211 2.68 14.20 12.71
N TRP A 212 2.85 13.83 11.44
CA TRP A 212 2.17 12.69 10.85
C TRP A 212 2.58 11.35 11.47
N VAL A 213 3.88 11.19 11.82
CA VAL A 213 4.37 10.00 12.50
C VAL A 213 3.72 9.89 13.87
N VAL A 214 3.70 10.98 14.64
CA VAL A 214 3.06 11.04 15.96
C VAL A 214 1.56 10.70 15.86
N ARG A 215 0.84 11.28 14.92
CA ARG A 215 -0.61 11.04 14.74
C ARG A 215 -0.92 9.57 14.46
N TYR A 216 -0.23 8.95 13.49
CA TYR A 216 -0.44 7.54 13.19
C TYR A 216 0.01 6.63 14.34
N SER A 217 1.01 7.04 15.14
CA SER A 217 1.42 6.30 16.34
C SER A 217 0.34 6.33 17.42
N ILE A 218 -0.33 7.46 17.65
CA ILE A 218 -1.47 7.56 18.56
C ILE A 218 -2.61 6.63 18.12
N GLU A 219 -2.97 6.67 16.83
CA GLU A 219 -4.03 5.82 16.26
C GLU A 219 -3.69 4.33 16.37
N ALA A 220 -2.45 3.94 16.06
CA ALA A 220 -2.01 2.55 16.17
C ALA A 220 -2.05 2.06 17.62
N LEU A 221 -1.58 2.84 18.58
CA LEU A 221 -1.60 2.50 20.01
C LEU A 221 -3.02 2.34 20.54
N ALA A 222 -3.97 3.18 20.10
CA ALA A 222 -5.38 3.01 20.40
C ALA A 222 -5.93 1.67 19.91
N HIS A 223 -5.57 1.25 18.71
CA HIS A 223 -5.99 -0.03 18.15
C HIS A 223 -5.31 -1.24 18.83
N PHE A 224 -4.07 -1.09 19.28
CA PHE A 224 -3.38 -2.17 20.02
C PHE A 224 -4.07 -2.51 21.33
N GLY A 225 -4.71 -1.54 21.98
CA GLY A 225 -5.36 -1.76 23.27
C GLY A 225 -4.38 -2.06 24.41
N ASP A 226 -3.10 -1.72 24.27
CA ASP A 226 -2.08 -1.95 25.28
C ASP A 226 -2.09 -0.82 26.33
N LEU A 227 -2.29 -1.19 27.59
CA LEU A 227 -2.34 -0.24 28.71
C LEU A 227 -1.02 0.53 28.93
N ALA A 228 0.09 0.05 28.35
CA ALA A 228 1.37 0.77 28.38
C ALA A 228 1.31 2.13 27.64
N ALA A 229 0.32 2.32 26.77
CA ALA A 229 0.11 3.57 26.04
C ALA A 229 -0.60 4.66 26.88
N ILE A 230 -1.24 4.32 28.00
CA ILE A 230 -2.08 5.28 28.77
C ILE A 230 -1.26 6.48 29.22
N GLU A 231 -0.15 6.27 29.93
CA GLU A 231 0.66 7.36 30.50
C GLU A 231 1.21 8.31 29.40
N PRO A 232 1.83 7.81 28.30
CA PRO A 232 2.26 8.67 27.21
C PRO A 232 1.12 9.41 26.49
N LEU A 233 -0.05 8.78 26.34
CA LEU A 233 -1.21 9.42 25.73
C LEU A 233 -1.84 10.47 26.64
N GLU A 234 -1.80 10.30 27.98
CA GLU A 234 -2.22 11.34 28.94
C GLU A 234 -1.34 12.58 28.83
N GLU A 235 -0.02 12.43 28.63
CA GLU A 235 0.89 13.55 28.39
C GLU A 235 0.56 14.28 27.10
N LEU A 236 0.28 13.55 26.00
CA LEU A 236 -0.11 14.14 24.72
C LEU A 236 -1.51 14.78 24.75
N ALA A 237 -2.39 14.34 25.63
CA ALA A 237 -3.69 14.98 25.85
C ALA A 237 -3.58 16.38 26.48
N GLU A 238 -2.41 16.76 27.01
CA GLU A 238 -2.08 18.10 27.48
C GLU A 238 -1.29 18.93 26.47
N SER A 239 -1.08 18.41 25.22
CA SER A 239 -0.31 19.05 24.17
C SER A 239 -0.86 20.44 23.81
N GLU A 240 0.02 21.37 23.44
CA GLU A 240 -0.37 22.68 22.87
C GLU A 240 -1.01 22.54 21.49
N ASP A 241 -0.62 21.49 20.74
CA ASP A 241 -1.22 21.15 19.44
C ASP A 241 -2.63 20.59 19.64
N GLU A 242 -3.63 21.28 19.07
CA GLU A 242 -5.05 20.92 19.20
C GLU A 242 -5.36 19.56 18.56
N ALA A 243 -4.73 19.25 17.43
CA ALA A 243 -4.98 17.99 16.71
C ALA A 243 -4.40 16.79 17.46
N ILE A 244 -3.18 16.91 17.98
CA ILE A 244 -2.54 15.88 18.82
C ILE A 244 -3.34 15.66 20.11
N ARG A 245 -3.72 16.76 20.79
CA ARG A 245 -4.51 16.70 22.03
C ARG A 245 -5.84 15.98 21.84
N GLU A 246 -6.55 16.29 20.73
CA GLU A 246 -7.84 15.68 20.42
C GLU A 246 -7.69 14.18 20.12
N LEU A 247 -6.69 13.80 19.29
CA LEU A 247 -6.40 12.41 18.96
C LEU A 247 -6.00 11.60 20.19
N ALA A 248 -5.13 12.13 21.06
CA ALA A 248 -4.71 11.45 22.28
C ALA A 248 -5.90 11.24 23.23
N SER A 249 -6.79 12.24 23.36
CA SER A 249 -8.01 12.10 24.16
C SER A 249 -8.94 11.03 23.63
N GLN A 250 -9.13 10.94 22.30
CA GLN A 250 -9.94 9.89 21.66
C GLN A 250 -9.30 8.50 21.84
N ALA A 251 -7.97 8.40 21.73
CA ALA A 251 -7.24 7.17 21.95
C ALA A 251 -7.42 6.64 23.39
N LEU A 252 -7.36 7.53 24.37
CA LEU A 252 -7.60 7.18 25.78
C LEU A 252 -9.03 6.67 26.02
N GLU A 253 -10.03 7.25 25.35
CA GLU A 253 -11.41 6.76 25.44
C GLU A 253 -11.56 5.33 24.89
N MET A 254 -10.74 4.93 23.89
CA MET A 254 -10.74 3.57 23.33
C MET A 254 -10.06 2.55 24.26
N LEU A 255 -9.12 3.01 25.11
CA LEU A 255 -8.35 2.16 26.04
C LEU A 255 -9.06 1.90 27.37
N HIS A 256 -10.10 2.67 27.69
CA HIS A 256 -10.92 2.56 28.91
C HIS A 256 -12.23 1.81 28.67
#